data_25f30062c5247e337fe5907afee6b90b
#
_entry.id   25f30062c5247e337fe5907afee6b90b
#
_cell.length_a   1.000
_cell.length_b   1.000
_cell.length_c   1.000
_cell.angle_alpha   90.00
_cell.angle_beta   90.00
_cell.angle_gamma   90.00
#
_symmetry.space_group_name_H-M   'P 1'
#
loop_
_entity.id
_entity.type
_entity.pdbx_description
1 polymer ?
#
loop_
_entity_poly.entity_id
_entity_poly.type
_entity_poly.pdbx_seq_one_letter_code
_entity_poly.pdbx_strand_id
1 'polypeptide(L)'
;MAETIRLKKGPPISNRIGFWLGILAFLLTWLFGNVDPANPLVGKMAAVALLMAIWWITDAIPLAATSLVPLVLFPLLGIMSGREVAPVYLNYIIFLFMGGFLIALAMERWNLHRRIALAIIGVVGSEPSRLVLGFMIATAFLSMWISNTATAIMMLAIGMAVIKQAEISFGEKDTANLAVALLLGIAYGASIGGIATLVGTPPNLALVR
;
A
#
# COMPACT_ATOMS: atom_id res chain seq x y z
N MET A 1 36.61 0.39 1.23
CA MET A 1 36.03 1.08 2.39
C MET A 1 35.94 2.55 2.02
N ALA A 2 34.90 2.93 1.32
CA ALA A 2 34.55 4.32 1.00
C ALA A 2 33.05 4.44 1.10
N GLU A 3 32.59 4.81 2.27
CA GLU A 3 31.21 5.11 2.60
C GLU A 3 30.85 6.42 1.89
N THR A 4 30.20 6.30 0.74
CA THR A 4 29.68 7.45 -0.01
C THR A 4 28.61 8.10 0.87
N ILE A 5 28.97 9.19 1.53
CA ILE A 5 28.05 10.12 2.20
C ILE A 5 27.02 10.56 1.15
N ARG A 6 25.87 9.87 1.08
CA ARG A 6 24.69 10.35 0.37
C ARG A 6 24.22 11.61 1.10
N LEU A 7 24.60 12.77 0.59
CA LEU A 7 23.99 14.04 0.98
C LEU A 7 22.46 13.82 0.86
N LYS A 8 21.75 13.83 1.98
CA LYS A 8 20.29 13.84 2.02
C LYS A 8 19.84 15.05 1.21
N LYS A 9 19.44 14.84 -0.05
CA LYS A 9 18.69 15.86 -0.80
C LYS A 9 17.51 16.25 0.06
N GLY A 10 17.39 17.54 0.37
CA GLY A 10 16.22 18.07 1.07
C GLY A 10 14.92 17.68 0.32
N PRO A 11 13.77 17.75 0.99
CA PRO A 11 12.51 17.39 0.37
C PRO A 11 12.35 18.17 -0.95
N PRO A 12 11.83 17.55 -2.01
CA PRO A 12 11.63 18.20 -3.30
C PRO A 12 10.76 19.46 -3.12
N ILE A 13 10.95 20.45 -3.97
CA ILE A 13 10.25 21.75 -3.92
C ILE A 13 8.74 21.56 -3.90
N SER A 14 8.23 20.53 -4.62
CA SER A 14 6.82 20.16 -4.64
C SER A 14 6.24 19.90 -3.24
N ASN A 15 6.99 19.24 -2.36
CA ASN A 15 6.53 18.91 -1.00
C ASN A 15 6.40 20.17 -0.15
N ARG A 16 7.33 21.11 -0.29
CA ARG A 16 7.25 22.41 0.43
C ARG A 16 6.10 23.27 -0.06
N ILE A 17 5.88 23.32 -1.37
CA ILE A 17 4.74 24.03 -1.96
C ILE A 17 3.44 23.37 -1.51
N GLY A 18 3.34 22.03 -1.58
CA GLY A 18 2.18 21.28 -1.15
C GLY A 18 1.84 21.47 0.33
N PHE A 19 2.85 21.57 1.20
CA PHE A 19 2.66 21.84 2.62
C PHE A 19 1.94 23.17 2.86
N TRP A 20 2.45 24.25 2.31
CA TRP A 20 1.85 25.57 2.47
C TRP A 20 0.53 25.74 1.72
N LEU A 21 0.42 25.11 0.54
CA LEU A 21 -0.82 25.11 -0.24
C LEU A 21 -1.95 24.39 0.52
N GLY A 22 -1.65 23.28 1.18
CA GLY A 22 -2.61 22.57 2.02
C GLY A 22 -3.12 23.41 3.19
N ILE A 23 -2.19 24.07 3.91
CA ILE A 23 -2.56 24.96 5.02
C ILE A 23 -3.38 26.13 4.51
N LEU A 24 -3.00 26.76 3.41
CA LEU A 24 -3.73 27.89 2.82
C LEU A 24 -5.13 27.46 2.41
N ALA A 25 -5.27 26.34 1.70
CA ALA A 25 -6.55 25.79 1.29
C ALA A 25 -7.45 25.46 2.48
N PHE A 26 -6.89 24.85 3.54
CA PHE A 26 -7.60 24.61 4.80
C PHE A 26 -8.14 25.91 5.40
N LEU A 27 -7.29 26.92 5.56
CA LEU A 27 -7.68 28.20 6.17
C LEU A 27 -8.75 28.92 5.33
N LEU A 28 -8.59 28.95 4.02
CA LEU A 28 -9.58 29.56 3.12
C LEU A 28 -10.93 28.82 3.20
N THR A 29 -10.92 27.51 3.17
CA THR A 29 -12.15 26.71 3.24
C THR A 29 -12.79 26.80 4.63
N TRP A 30 -12.00 26.83 5.69
CA TRP A 30 -12.51 26.97 7.06
C TRP A 30 -13.14 28.35 7.31
N LEU A 31 -12.52 29.44 6.81
CA LEU A 31 -12.95 30.80 7.05
C LEU A 31 -14.08 31.26 6.11
N PHE A 32 -14.02 30.83 4.85
CA PHE A 32 -14.90 31.33 3.78
C PHE A 32 -15.76 30.24 3.14
N GLY A 33 -15.47 28.95 3.39
CA GLY A 33 -16.16 27.83 2.78
C GLY A 33 -17.50 27.56 3.43
N ASN A 34 -18.51 28.32 3.07
CA ASN A 34 -19.88 28.08 3.48
C ASN A 34 -20.53 27.01 2.59
N VAL A 35 -20.06 25.75 2.72
CA VAL A 35 -20.47 24.61 1.87
C VAL A 35 -21.94 24.26 2.13
N ASP A 36 -22.38 24.32 3.37
CA ASP A 36 -23.78 24.13 3.75
C ASP A 36 -24.13 25.12 4.85
N PRO A 37 -24.97 26.15 4.54
CA PRO A 37 -25.40 27.13 5.53
C PRO A 37 -26.21 26.54 6.66
N ALA A 38 -26.88 25.40 6.45
CA ALA A 38 -27.67 24.73 7.47
C ALA A 38 -26.81 23.93 8.47
N ASN A 39 -25.60 23.52 8.05
CA ASN A 39 -24.69 22.71 8.87
C ASN A 39 -23.24 23.19 8.75
N PRO A 40 -22.77 24.09 9.63
CA PRO A 40 -21.41 24.65 9.57
C PRO A 40 -20.30 23.58 9.78
N LEU A 41 -20.63 22.40 10.29
CA LEU A 41 -19.65 21.31 10.46
C LEU A 41 -19.22 20.74 9.11
N VAL A 42 -20.07 20.81 8.08
CA VAL A 42 -19.74 20.35 6.72
C VAL A 42 -18.57 21.14 6.14
N GLY A 43 -18.57 22.48 6.31
CA GLY A 43 -17.47 23.33 5.88
C GLY A 43 -16.14 23.01 6.58
N LYS A 44 -16.20 22.78 7.90
CA LYS A 44 -15.02 22.37 8.69
C LYS A 44 -14.49 21.01 8.26
N MET A 45 -15.37 20.05 8.04
CA MET A 45 -15.00 18.72 7.54
C MET A 45 -14.35 18.80 6.15
N ALA A 46 -14.95 19.61 5.24
CA ALA A 46 -14.40 19.84 3.89
C ALA A 46 -13.00 20.47 3.95
N ALA A 47 -12.76 21.40 4.87
CA ALA A 47 -11.44 22.00 5.05
C ALA A 47 -10.38 20.97 5.46
N VAL A 48 -10.68 20.09 6.41
CA VAL A 48 -9.78 19.02 6.83
C VAL A 48 -9.54 18.02 5.69
N ALA A 49 -10.59 17.62 4.98
CA ALA A 49 -10.49 16.70 3.84
C ALA A 49 -9.60 17.29 2.73
N LEU A 50 -9.76 18.57 2.42
CA LEU A 50 -8.95 19.25 1.40
C LEU A 50 -7.47 19.35 1.81
N LEU A 51 -7.18 19.68 3.07
CA LEU A 51 -5.83 19.66 3.62
C LEU A 51 -5.18 18.29 3.42
N MET A 52 -5.87 17.22 3.84
CA MET A 52 -5.36 15.86 3.72
C MET A 52 -5.15 15.44 2.26
N ALA A 53 -6.10 15.77 1.38
CA ALA A 53 -5.98 15.45 -0.05
C ALA A 53 -4.76 16.13 -0.69
N ILE A 54 -4.54 17.42 -0.41
CA ILE A 54 -3.37 18.15 -0.92
C ILE A 54 -2.08 17.54 -0.37
N TRP A 55 -2.00 17.25 0.91
CA TRP A 55 -0.80 16.67 1.52
C TRP A 55 -0.53 15.25 1.02
N TRP A 56 -1.55 14.45 0.71
CA TRP A 56 -1.40 13.12 0.12
C TRP A 56 -0.90 13.17 -1.32
N ILE A 57 -1.47 14.06 -2.15
CA ILE A 57 -1.11 14.19 -3.57
C ILE A 57 0.32 14.74 -3.71
N THR A 58 0.70 15.67 -2.86
CA THR A 58 2.01 16.34 -2.93
C THR A 58 3.10 15.67 -2.11
N ASP A 59 2.76 14.64 -1.34
CA ASP A 59 3.66 13.97 -0.38
C ASP A 59 4.35 14.97 0.56
N ALA A 60 3.58 16.00 0.98
CA ALA A 60 4.06 17.14 1.75
C ALA A 60 4.63 16.73 3.11
N ILE A 61 4.01 15.76 3.77
CA ILE A 61 4.45 15.09 4.99
C ILE A 61 4.20 13.58 4.84
N PRO A 62 4.85 12.71 5.65
CA PRO A 62 4.62 11.27 5.57
C PRO A 62 3.13 10.92 5.66
N LEU A 63 2.67 10.00 4.80
CA LEU A 63 1.28 9.54 4.73
C LEU A 63 0.70 9.18 6.10
N ALA A 64 1.50 8.52 6.95
CA ALA A 64 1.10 8.17 8.30
C ALA A 64 0.82 9.39 9.17
N ALA A 65 1.59 10.47 9.02
CA ALA A 65 1.36 11.72 9.75
C ALA A 65 0.09 12.44 9.23
N THR A 66 -0.12 12.47 7.91
CA THR A 66 -1.35 13.04 7.32
C THR A 66 -2.60 12.29 7.79
N SER A 67 -2.53 10.96 7.91
CA SER A 67 -3.68 10.17 8.39
C SER A 67 -4.07 10.44 9.85
N LEU A 68 -3.17 10.99 10.67
CA LEU A 68 -3.44 11.38 12.05
C LEU A 68 -4.01 12.80 12.20
N VAL A 69 -4.07 13.58 11.13
CA VAL A 69 -4.62 14.97 11.16
C VAL A 69 -6.03 15.04 11.73
N PRO A 70 -7.00 14.18 11.36
CA PRO A 70 -8.34 14.21 11.92
C PRO A 70 -8.38 13.96 13.44
N LEU A 71 -7.48 13.12 13.97
CA LEU A 71 -7.39 12.84 15.40
C LEU A 71 -7.19 14.13 16.22
N VAL A 72 -6.47 15.11 15.66
CA VAL A 72 -6.18 16.38 16.28
C VAL A 72 -7.21 17.45 15.88
N LEU A 73 -7.47 17.59 14.57
CA LEU A 73 -8.30 18.69 14.07
C LEU A 73 -9.79 18.50 14.32
N PHE A 74 -10.32 17.29 14.39
CA PHE A 74 -11.74 17.08 14.64
C PHE A 74 -12.17 17.57 16.03
N PRO A 75 -11.45 17.25 17.13
CA PRO A 75 -11.75 17.85 18.43
C PRO A 75 -11.53 19.35 18.47
N LEU A 76 -10.46 19.86 17.88
CA LEU A 76 -10.14 21.31 17.91
C LEU A 76 -11.18 22.15 17.16
N LEU A 77 -11.73 21.63 16.06
CA LEU A 77 -12.75 22.30 15.26
C LEU A 77 -14.18 22.05 15.78
N GLY A 78 -14.33 21.17 16.79
CA GLY A 78 -15.63 20.79 17.33
C GLY A 78 -16.47 19.95 16.36
N ILE A 79 -15.82 19.19 15.44
CA ILE A 79 -16.49 18.26 14.51
C ILE A 79 -16.92 17.01 15.26
N MET A 80 -16.00 16.44 16.05
CA MET A 80 -16.23 15.28 16.92
C MET A 80 -15.43 15.46 18.21
N SER A 81 -15.94 14.97 19.32
CA SER A 81 -15.18 14.98 20.57
C SER A 81 -13.99 13.99 20.51
N GLY A 82 -12.97 14.22 21.32
CA GLY A 82 -11.83 13.30 21.41
C GLY A 82 -12.25 11.87 21.83
N ARG A 83 -13.34 11.74 22.62
CA ARG A 83 -13.90 10.43 22.99
C ARG A 83 -14.54 9.69 21.82
N GLU A 84 -15.05 10.40 20.84
CA GLU A 84 -15.64 9.82 19.62
C GLU A 84 -14.59 9.50 18.56
N VAL A 85 -13.58 10.37 18.40
CA VAL A 85 -12.51 10.19 17.41
C VAL A 85 -11.53 9.07 17.81
N ALA A 86 -11.11 9.01 19.07
CA ALA A 86 -10.08 8.07 19.51
C ALA A 86 -10.43 6.58 19.24
N PRO A 87 -11.66 6.10 19.47
CA PRO A 87 -12.03 4.71 19.17
C PRO A 87 -11.99 4.37 17.67
N VAL A 88 -12.12 5.36 16.79
CA VAL A 88 -12.00 5.13 15.34
C VAL A 88 -10.56 4.75 14.98
N TYR A 89 -9.57 5.35 15.64
CA TYR A 89 -8.15 5.07 15.43
C TYR A 89 -7.64 3.86 16.23
N LEU A 90 -8.29 3.52 17.35
CA LEU A 90 -7.92 2.38 18.20
C LEU A 90 -9.00 1.29 18.17
N ASN A 91 -9.45 0.93 16.97
CA ASN A 91 -10.44 -0.11 16.76
C ASN A 91 -9.79 -1.50 16.78
N TYR A 92 -10.53 -2.55 17.20
CA TYR A 92 -10.08 -3.95 17.16
C TYR A 92 -9.56 -4.40 15.78
N ILE A 93 -10.06 -3.82 14.71
CA ILE A 93 -9.63 -4.05 13.32
C ILE A 93 -8.14 -3.69 13.14
N ILE A 94 -7.68 -2.60 13.74
CA ILE A 94 -6.27 -2.18 13.67
C ILE A 94 -5.37 -3.20 14.38
N PHE A 95 -5.82 -3.75 15.50
CA PHE A 95 -5.09 -4.81 16.20
C PHE A 95 -5.07 -6.12 15.39
N LEU A 96 -6.13 -6.44 14.66
CA LEU A 96 -6.14 -7.58 13.73
C LEU A 96 -5.09 -7.39 12.63
N PHE A 97 -5.01 -6.20 12.01
CA PHE A 97 -3.96 -5.89 11.05
C PHE A 97 -2.57 -5.96 11.65
N MET A 98 -2.38 -5.40 12.83
CA MET A 98 -1.09 -5.44 13.52
C MET A 98 -0.64 -6.88 13.74
N GLY A 99 -1.54 -7.78 14.16
CA GLY A 99 -1.26 -9.21 14.26
C GLY A 99 -0.88 -9.83 12.92
N GLY A 100 -1.63 -9.53 11.85
CA GLY A 100 -1.30 -9.97 10.50
C GLY A 100 0.06 -9.49 10.02
N PHE A 101 0.41 -8.22 10.25
CA PHE A 101 1.72 -7.67 9.91
C PHE A 101 2.87 -8.31 10.69
N LEU A 102 2.66 -8.63 11.97
CA LEU A 102 3.68 -9.35 12.76
C LEU A 102 3.95 -10.74 12.21
N ILE A 103 2.89 -11.46 11.79
CA ILE A 103 3.01 -12.77 11.13
C ILE A 103 3.74 -12.60 9.78
N ALA A 104 3.37 -11.59 8.98
CA ALA A 104 4.00 -11.30 7.71
C ALA A 104 5.51 -11.01 7.86
N LEU A 105 5.89 -10.18 8.84
CA LEU A 105 7.29 -9.88 9.15
C LEU A 105 8.06 -11.12 9.60
N ALA A 106 7.43 -12.01 10.38
CA ALA A 106 8.04 -13.28 10.77
C ALA A 106 8.27 -14.17 9.54
N MET A 107 7.29 -14.29 8.66
CA MET A 107 7.41 -15.04 7.39
C MET A 107 8.53 -14.48 6.51
N GLU A 108 8.65 -13.15 6.43
CA GLU A 108 9.70 -12.47 5.67
C GLU A 108 11.08 -12.76 6.29
N ARG A 109 11.24 -12.58 7.58
CA ARG A 109 12.51 -12.80 8.29
C ARG A 109 13.05 -14.21 8.11
N TRP A 110 12.18 -15.22 8.10
CA TRP A 110 12.56 -16.63 7.95
C TRP A 110 12.52 -17.13 6.50
N ASN A 111 12.30 -16.25 5.51
CA ASN A 111 12.16 -16.60 4.09
C ASN A 111 11.12 -17.71 3.83
N LEU A 112 10.11 -17.83 4.68
CA LEU A 112 9.06 -18.84 4.57
C LEU A 112 8.25 -18.63 3.28
N HIS A 113 7.91 -17.38 2.95
CA HIS A 113 7.24 -17.01 1.71
C HIS A 113 7.96 -17.53 0.46
N ARG A 114 9.30 -17.44 0.42
CA ARG A 114 10.11 -17.96 -0.69
C ARG A 114 10.03 -19.48 -0.80
N ARG A 115 10.06 -20.18 0.33
CA ARG A 115 9.94 -21.65 0.35
C ARG A 115 8.58 -22.10 -0.15
N ILE A 116 7.50 -21.45 0.30
CA ILE A 116 6.13 -21.72 -0.14
C ILE A 116 6.01 -21.47 -1.65
N ALA A 117 6.46 -20.31 -2.14
CA ALA A 117 6.43 -19.98 -3.56
C ALA A 117 7.14 -21.02 -4.43
N LEU A 118 8.37 -21.37 -4.07
CA LEU A 118 9.16 -22.37 -4.81
C LEU A 118 8.53 -23.78 -4.76
N ALA A 119 7.92 -24.16 -3.63
CA ALA A 119 7.22 -25.43 -3.51
C ALA A 119 6.01 -25.48 -4.47
N ILE A 120 5.18 -24.41 -4.51
CA ILE A 120 4.03 -24.32 -5.41
C ILE A 120 4.47 -24.37 -6.87
N ILE A 121 5.50 -23.57 -7.25
CA ILE A 121 6.04 -23.54 -8.62
C ILE A 121 6.59 -24.92 -9.01
N GLY A 122 7.27 -25.58 -8.09
CA GLY A 122 7.85 -26.93 -8.33
C GLY A 122 6.79 -28.01 -8.59
N VAL A 123 5.61 -27.89 -7.99
CA VAL A 123 4.49 -28.84 -8.22
C VAL A 123 3.77 -28.57 -9.54
N VAL A 124 3.65 -27.29 -9.94
CA VAL A 124 2.90 -26.92 -11.16
C VAL A 124 3.68 -27.24 -12.43
N GLY A 125 5.01 -27.23 -12.39
CA GLY A 125 5.88 -27.61 -13.49
C GLY A 125 6.52 -26.43 -14.23
N SER A 126 7.44 -26.75 -15.16
CA SER A 126 8.35 -25.79 -15.83
C SER A 126 7.91 -25.36 -17.22
N GLU A 127 6.79 -25.88 -17.74
CA GLU A 127 6.22 -25.41 -19.00
C GLU A 127 5.80 -23.92 -18.89
N PRO A 128 6.05 -23.07 -19.91
CA PRO A 128 5.84 -21.62 -19.78
C PRO A 128 4.47 -21.22 -19.24
N SER A 129 3.39 -21.81 -19.75
CA SER A 129 2.01 -21.52 -19.28
C SER A 129 1.78 -21.99 -17.85
N ARG A 130 2.31 -23.16 -17.49
CA ARG A 130 2.25 -23.71 -16.12
C ARG A 130 3.09 -22.90 -15.15
N LEU A 131 4.25 -22.42 -15.61
CA LEU A 131 5.11 -21.55 -14.81
C LEU A 131 4.39 -20.24 -14.43
N VAL A 132 3.75 -19.59 -15.41
CA VAL A 132 2.91 -18.40 -15.14
C VAL A 132 1.81 -18.71 -14.14
N LEU A 133 1.08 -19.81 -14.33
CA LEU A 133 0.02 -20.25 -13.41
C LEU A 133 0.57 -20.52 -12.01
N GLY A 134 1.73 -21.19 -11.89
CA GLY A 134 2.39 -21.44 -10.62
C GLY A 134 2.75 -20.16 -9.88
N PHE A 135 3.29 -19.17 -10.59
CA PHE A 135 3.55 -17.85 -10.02
C PHE A 135 2.28 -17.13 -9.59
N MET A 136 1.21 -17.19 -10.39
CA MET A 136 -0.09 -16.60 -10.03
C MET A 136 -0.65 -17.23 -8.75
N ILE A 137 -0.67 -18.56 -8.65
CA ILE A 137 -1.18 -19.28 -7.47
C ILE A 137 -0.32 -18.98 -6.25
N ALA A 138 1.00 -19.05 -6.38
CA ALA A 138 1.92 -18.75 -5.27
C ALA A 138 1.75 -17.31 -4.77
N THR A 139 1.66 -16.36 -5.70
CA THR A 139 1.47 -14.95 -5.37
C THR A 139 0.12 -14.71 -4.71
N ALA A 140 -0.96 -15.29 -5.26
CA ALA A 140 -2.30 -15.18 -4.68
C ALA A 140 -2.34 -15.76 -3.26
N PHE A 141 -1.78 -16.96 -3.06
CA PHE A 141 -1.74 -17.58 -1.74
C PHE A 141 -0.98 -16.75 -0.72
N LEU A 142 0.19 -16.22 -1.07
CA LEU A 142 0.97 -15.37 -0.16
C LEU A 142 0.29 -14.04 0.13
N SER A 143 -0.39 -13.46 -0.86
CA SER A 143 -1.10 -12.18 -0.72
C SER A 143 -2.35 -12.27 0.16
N MET A 144 -2.81 -13.46 0.50
CA MET A 144 -3.85 -13.65 1.52
C MET A 144 -3.37 -13.26 2.93
N TRP A 145 -2.08 -13.34 3.18
CA TRP A 145 -1.47 -13.14 4.51
C TRP A 145 -0.60 -11.91 4.62
N ILE A 146 -0.05 -11.48 3.49
CA ILE A 146 0.90 -10.37 3.38
C ILE A 146 0.29 -9.34 2.43
N SER A 147 0.60 -8.05 2.60
CA SER A 147 0.07 -7.01 1.71
C SER A 147 0.41 -7.28 0.24
N ASN A 148 -0.52 -6.92 -0.67
CA ASN A 148 -0.37 -7.13 -2.10
C ASN A 148 0.95 -6.57 -2.64
N THR A 149 1.30 -5.36 -2.21
CA THR A 149 2.53 -4.68 -2.64
C THR A 149 3.79 -5.44 -2.21
N ALA A 150 3.86 -5.85 -0.93
CA ALA A 150 5.00 -6.61 -0.42
C ALA A 150 5.14 -7.96 -1.15
N THR A 151 4.02 -8.66 -1.33
CA THR A 151 3.98 -9.94 -2.07
C THR A 151 4.43 -9.76 -3.52
N ALA A 152 3.91 -8.74 -4.21
CA ALA A 152 4.28 -8.46 -5.61
C ALA A 152 5.78 -8.16 -5.74
N ILE A 153 6.35 -7.32 -4.87
CA ILE A 153 7.79 -6.99 -4.91
C ILE A 153 8.65 -8.23 -4.66
N MET A 154 8.28 -9.08 -3.69
CA MET A 154 9.02 -10.31 -3.41
C MET A 154 8.96 -11.30 -4.58
N MET A 155 7.78 -11.52 -5.13
CA MET A 155 7.58 -12.43 -6.26
C MET A 155 8.21 -11.90 -7.54
N LEU A 156 8.25 -10.56 -7.72
CA LEU A 156 8.96 -9.91 -8.81
C LEU A 156 10.44 -10.29 -8.82
N ALA A 157 11.11 -10.28 -7.66
CA ALA A 157 12.53 -10.64 -7.58
C ALA A 157 12.77 -12.09 -8.03
N ILE A 158 11.88 -13.03 -7.66
CA ILE A 158 11.96 -14.45 -8.09
C ILE A 158 11.62 -14.55 -9.58
N GLY A 159 10.58 -13.87 -10.05
CA GLY A 159 10.16 -13.86 -11.44
C GLY A 159 11.24 -13.32 -12.37
N MET A 160 11.90 -12.22 -12.00
CA MET A 160 13.00 -11.65 -12.77
C MET A 160 14.20 -12.60 -12.88
N ALA A 161 14.51 -13.36 -11.83
CA ALA A 161 15.56 -14.38 -11.89
C ALA A 161 15.21 -15.51 -12.89
N VAL A 162 13.95 -15.92 -12.93
CA VAL A 162 13.45 -16.93 -13.88
C VAL A 162 13.46 -16.40 -15.31
N ILE A 163 12.99 -15.17 -15.53
CA ILE A 163 13.01 -14.51 -16.84
C ILE A 163 14.44 -14.44 -17.36
N LYS A 164 15.37 -13.95 -16.54
CA LYS A 164 16.78 -13.85 -16.93
C LYS A 164 17.39 -15.19 -17.30
N GLN A 165 17.05 -16.25 -16.57
CA GLN A 165 17.50 -17.60 -16.90
C GLN A 165 16.91 -18.11 -18.22
N ALA A 166 15.64 -17.81 -18.49
CA ALA A 166 14.98 -18.14 -19.75
C ALA A 166 15.60 -17.38 -20.93
N GLU A 167 15.91 -16.10 -20.77
CA GLU A 167 16.58 -15.27 -21.78
C GLU A 167 17.96 -15.83 -22.16
N ILE A 168 18.73 -16.30 -21.19
CA ILE A 168 20.04 -16.93 -21.44
C ILE A 168 19.88 -18.24 -22.24
N SER A 169 18.79 -18.97 -21.97
CA SER A 169 18.60 -20.31 -22.60
C SER A 169 17.95 -20.26 -23.98
N PHE A 170 17.01 -19.30 -24.21
CA PHE A 170 16.15 -19.25 -25.39
C PHE A 170 16.26 -17.94 -26.19
N GLY A 171 16.93 -16.93 -25.66
CA GLY A 171 17.05 -15.61 -26.24
C GLY A 171 15.93 -14.65 -25.81
N GLU A 172 16.23 -13.34 -25.85
CA GLU A 172 15.34 -12.27 -25.36
C GLU A 172 14.02 -12.19 -26.15
N LYS A 173 14.07 -12.38 -27.46
CA LYS A 173 12.87 -12.29 -28.32
C LYS A 173 11.85 -13.40 -28.02
N ASP A 174 12.33 -14.62 -27.80
CA ASP A 174 11.46 -15.77 -27.55
C ASP A 174 10.88 -15.78 -26.13
N THR A 175 11.54 -15.07 -25.21
CA THR A 175 11.11 -14.96 -23.79
C THR A 175 10.28 -13.72 -23.49
N ALA A 176 10.18 -12.75 -24.40
CA ALA A 176 9.48 -11.49 -24.16
C ALA A 176 8.01 -11.68 -23.72
N ASN A 177 7.26 -12.55 -24.39
CA ASN A 177 5.87 -12.84 -24.06
C ASN A 177 5.75 -13.54 -22.70
N LEU A 178 6.66 -14.44 -22.36
CA LEU A 178 6.71 -15.09 -21.06
C LEU A 178 6.98 -14.06 -19.95
N ALA A 179 7.91 -13.15 -20.19
CA ALA A 179 8.25 -12.09 -19.21
C ALA A 179 7.03 -11.22 -18.90
N VAL A 180 6.34 -10.73 -19.93
CA VAL A 180 5.12 -9.93 -19.75
C VAL A 180 4.04 -10.72 -19.02
N ALA A 181 3.76 -11.95 -19.45
CA ALA A 181 2.73 -12.80 -18.83
C ALA A 181 3.05 -13.10 -17.36
N LEU A 182 4.33 -13.37 -17.05
CA LEU A 182 4.77 -13.67 -15.69
C LEU A 182 4.61 -12.45 -14.76
N LEU A 183 5.06 -11.28 -15.21
CA LEU A 183 4.97 -10.04 -14.43
C LEU A 183 3.52 -9.61 -14.20
N LEU A 184 2.69 -9.67 -15.22
CA LEU A 184 1.25 -9.42 -15.09
C LEU A 184 0.59 -10.46 -14.20
N GLY A 185 0.95 -11.74 -14.34
CA GLY A 185 0.46 -12.83 -13.50
C GLY A 185 0.76 -12.60 -12.02
N ILE A 186 1.95 -12.13 -11.68
CA ILE A 186 2.32 -11.73 -10.31
C ILE A 186 1.44 -10.59 -9.82
N ALA A 187 1.28 -9.53 -10.62
CA ALA A 187 0.49 -8.36 -10.22
C ALA A 187 -0.98 -8.69 -9.98
N TYR A 188 -1.61 -9.42 -10.91
CA TYR A 188 -3.00 -9.87 -10.77
C TYR A 188 -3.16 -10.90 -9.66
N GLY A 189 -2.22 -11.84 -9.54
CA GLY A 189 -2.21 -12.83 -8.45
C GLY A 189 -2.18 -12.16 -7.09
N ALA A 190 -1.35 -11.14 -6.90
CA ALA A 190 -1.30 -10.36 -5.66
C ALA A 190 -2.63 -9.68 -5.35
N SER A 191 -3.25 -9.05 -6.34
CA SER A 191 -4.52 -8.35 -6.17
C SER A 191 -5.67 -9.32 -5.85
N ILE A 192 -5.78 -10.43 -6.58
CA ILE A 192 -6.82 -11.45 -6.38
C ILE A 192 -6.65 -12.12 -5.00
N GLY A 193 -5.42 -12.49 -4.63
CA GLY A 193 -5.15 -13.09 -3.33
C GLY A 193 -5.47 -12.16 -2.17
N GLY A 194 -5.18 -10.87 -2.31
CA GLY A 194 -5.49 -9.88 -1.30
C GLY A 194 -6.98 -9.71 -1.00
N ILE A 195 -7.86 -9.98 -1.96
CA ILE A 195 -9.32 -9.92 -1.75
C ILE A 195 -9.83 -11.13 -0.96
N ALA A 196 -9.11 -12.24 -0.95
CA ALA A 196 -9.60 -13.51 -0.40
C ALA A 196 -9.66 -13.56 1.13
N THR A 197 -8.96 -12.68 1.86
CA THR A 197 -8.96 -12.66 3.33
C THR A 197 -9.09 -11.24 3.88
N LEU A 198 -9.58 -11.12 5.11
CA LEU A 198 -9.73 -9.82 5.78
C LEU A 198 -8.38 -9.10 5.99
N VAL A 199 -7.30 -9.84 6.11
CA VAL A 199 -5.95 -9.29 6.39
C VAL A 199 -5.19 -8.96 5.12
N GLY A 200 -5.54 -9.57 3.98
CA GLY A 200 -4.83 -9.41 2.72
C GLY A 200 -4.82 -7.98 2.19
N THR A 201 -5.94 -7.25 2.36
CA THR A 201 -6.01 -5.84 1.95
C THR A 201 -6.95 -5.02 2.86
N PRO A 202 -6.58 -3.77 3.22
CA PRO A 202 -7.38 -2.91 4.09
C PRO A 202 -8.84 -2.69 3.68
N PRO A 203 -9.19 -2.54 2.38
CA PRO A 203 -10.58 -2.38 1.96
C PRO A 203 -11.52 -3.51 2.39
N ASN A 204 -11.03 -4.75 2.50
CA ASN A 204 -11.87 -5.88 2.91
C ASN A 204 -12.47 -5.68 4.30
N LEU A 205 -11.75 -5.05 5.21
CA LEU A 205 -12.23 -4.75 6.56
C LEU A 205 -13.24 -3.59 6.58
N ALA A 206 -13.12 -2.66 5.63
CA ALA A 206 -14.12 -1.60 5.50
C ALA A 206 -15.48 -2.15 5.01
N LEU A 207 -15.47 -3.26 4.24
CA LEU A 207 -16.69 -3.91 3.74
C LEU A 207 -17.42 -4.74 4.80
N VAL A 208 -16.72 -5.22 5.84
CA VAL A 208 -17.30 -6.08 6.89
C VAL A 208 -17.80 -5.26 8.09
N ARG A 209 -17.58 -3.95 8.08
CA ARG A 209 -17.99 -3.01 9.11
C ARG A 209 -19.41 -2.51 8.91
#